data_7803cd9d997a1a608ab70313b646e11f
#
_entry.id   7803cd9d997a1a608ab70313b646e11f
#
_cell.length_a   1.000
_cell.length_b   1.000
_cell.length_c   1.000
_cell.angle_alpha   90.00
_cell.angle_beta   90.00
_cell.angle_gamma   90.00
#
_symmetry.space_group_name_H-M   'P 1'
#
loop_
_entity.id
_entity.type
_entity.pdbx_description
1 polymer ?
#
loop_
_entity_poly.entity_id
_entity_poly.type
_entity_poly.pdbx_seq_one_letter_code
_entity_poly.pdbx_strand_id
1 'polypeptide(L)'
;RSEITPERVGINIDDARIKDNQGHQPIDQVIRHDGAPAYFSNLPIKRMTMAIQKAGLPSRLSNSAGTFVCNHILYQLGYMADHFYPDLLFGFIHVPLIPEQTINHSQQSSMSVEDIVKGLTEAIKAIDFVEDNKIALGEIQ
;
A
#
# COMPACT_ATOMS: atom_id res chain seq x y z
N ARG A 1 -0.12 -11.39 0.00
CA ARG A 1 -0.49 -10.98 1.37
C ARG A 1 -1.75 -11.71 1.81
N SER A 2 -1.92 -11.91 3.11
CA SER A 2 -3.11 -12.57 3.69
C SER A 2 -4.14 -11.57 4.24
N GLU A 3 -3.80 -10.29 4.25
CA GLU A 3 -4.56 -9.21 4.89
C GLU A 3 -4.64 -8.00 3.95
N ILE A 4 -5.64 -7.15 4.16
CA ILE A 4 -5.71 -5.83 3.52
C ILE A 4 -4.74 -4.91 4.25
N THR A 5 -3.76 -4.35 3.55
CA THR A 5 -2.67 -3.61 4.18
C THR A 5 -2.51 -2.21 3.57
N PRO A 6 -3.00 -1.16 4.25
CA PRO A 6 -2.62 0.22 3.94
C PRO A 6 -1.11 0.42 4.14
N GLU A 7 -0.45 0.99 3.14
CA GLU A 7 0.99 1.20 3.12
C GLU A 7 1.37 2.57 3.70
N ARG A 8 2.40 2.59 4.55
CA ARG A 8 2.86 3.81 5.20
C ARG A 8 3.75 4.67 4.31
N VAL A 9 4.64 4.06 3.52
CA VAL A 9 5.76 4.75 2.90
C VAL A 9 6.17 4.11 1.58
N GLY A 10 6.48 4.96 0.59
CA GLY A 10 7.21 4.60 -0.61
C GLY A 10 8.64 5.11 -0.52
N ILE A 11 9.61 4.29 -0.89
CA ILE A 11 11.05 4.60 -0.85
C ILE A 11 11.60 4.81 -2.26
N ASN A 12 12.64 5.63 -2.39
CA ASN A 12 13.21 6.05 -3.67
C ASN A 12 14.15 4.99 -4.27
N ILE A 13 13.65 3.78 -4.46
CA ILE A 13 14.40 2.69 -5.06
C ILE A 13 13.49 1.74 -5.84
N ASP A 14 13.94 1.31 -6.99
CA ASP A 14 13.43 0.18 -7.75
C ASP A 14 14.47 -0.96 -7.73
N ASP A 15 14.07 -2.10 -7.18
CA ASP A 15 14.84 -3.34 -7.18
C ASP A 15 13.91 -4.51 -7.45
N ALA A 16 13.87 -4.99 -8.70
CA ALA A 16 12.89 -5.92 -9.20
C ALA A 16 13.46 -7.34 -9.31
N ARG A 17 12.82 -8.31 -8.65
CA ARG A 17 13.18 -9.73 -8.77
C ARG A 17 12.78 -10.35 -10.12
N ILE A 18 11.83 -9.75 -10.81
CA ILE A 18 11.29 -10.21 -12.10
C ILE A 18 11.21 -9.03 -13.06
N LYS A 19 11.14 -9.32 -14.34
CA LYS A 19 10.87 -8.31 -15.37
C LYS A 19 9.43 -7.84 -15.31
N ASP A 20 9.23 -6.58 -15.68
CA ASP A 20 7.88 -6.06 -15.92
C ASP A 20 7.30 -6.57 -17.26
N ASN A 21 6.09 -6.14 -17.60
CA ASN A 21 5.40 -6.55 -18.84
C ASN A 21 6.09 -6.03 -20.12
N GLN A 22 7.02 -5.08 -20.00
CA GLN A 22 7.81 -4.54 -21.12
C GLN A 22 9.23 -5.12 -21.15
N GLY A 23 9.54 -6.03 -20.22
CA GLY A 23 10.84 -6.68 -20.14
C GLY A 23 11.91 -5.93 -19.36
N HIS A 24 11.57 -4.80 -18.71
CA HIS A 24 12.49 -4.04 -17.88
C HIS A 24 12.63 -4.69 -16.50
N GLN A 25 13.82 -4.70 -15.99
CA GLN A 25 14.14 -5.20 -14.65
C GLN A 25 15.15 -4.25 -13.99
N PRO A 26 14.66 -3.19 -13.32
CA PRO A 26 15.56 -2.32 -12.57
C PRO A 26 16.19 -3.07 -11.39
N ILE A 27 17.43 -2.81 -11.10
CA ILE A 27 18.19 -3.36 -9.97
C ILE A 27 18.87 -2.19 -9.27
N ASP A 28 18.54 -1.97 -7.99
CA ASP A 28 19.07 -0.89 -7.14
C ASP A 28 19.05 0.50 -7.81
N GLN A 29 18.00 0.77 -8.58
CA GLN A 29 17.87 2.04 -9.31
C GLN A 29 17.07 3.06 -8.51
N VAL A 30 17.53 4.30 -8.52
CA VAL A 30 16.80 5.44 -7.97
C VAL A 30 15.59 5.74 -8.86
N ILE A 31 14.41 5.90 -8.27
CA ILE A 31 13.18 6.25 -9.01
C ILE A 31 13.22 7.69 -9.50
N ARG A 32 13.65 8.63 -8.62
CA ARG A 32 13.78 10.05 -8.93
C ARG A 32 15.06 10.62 -8.32
N HIS A 33 15.96 11.14 -9.15
CA HIS A 33 17.20 11.79 -8.70
C HIS A 33 16.96 13.10 -7.94
N ASP A 34 15.86 13.77 -8.22
CA ASP A 34 15.42 15.04 -7.62
C ASP A 34 14.35 14.85 -6.54
N GLY A 35 14.01 13.62 -6.20
CA GLY A 35 13.01 13.29 -5.17
C GLY A 35 13.64 13.03 -3.79
N ALA A 36 12.80 13.10 -2.76
CA ALA A 36 13.21 12.75 -1.39
C ALA A 36 13.54 11.24 -1.29
N PRO A 37 14.30 10.81 -0.25
CA PRO A 37 14.59 9.39 -0.01
C PRO A 37 13.34 8.54 0.18
N ALA A 38 12.25 9.14 0.68
CA ALA A 38 10.97 8.47 0.89
C ALA A 38 9.83 9.50 0.95
N TYR A 39 8.61 9.05 0.60
CA TYR A 39 7.37 9.79 0.81
C TYR A 39 6.41 8.97 1.64
N PHE A 40 5.93 9.55 2.73
CA PHE A 40 4.91 8.94 3.57
C PHE A 40 3.53 9.21 2.99
N SER A 41 2.68 8.19 2.99
CA SER A 41 1.25 8.37 2.72
C SER A 41 0.67 9.43 3.66
N ASN A 42 -0.09 10.35 3.10
CA ASN A 42 -0.80 11.38 3.86
C ASN A 42 -2.28 11.02 4.14
N LEU A 43 -2.66 9.77 3.85
CA LEU A 43 -3.96 9.22 4.24
C LEU A 43 -3.98 8.85 5.74
N PRO A 44 -5.16 8.83 6.38
CA PRO A 44 -5.31 8.38 7.77
C PRO A 44 -5.23 6.84 7.87
N ILE A 45 -4.05 6.27 7.56
CA ILE A 45 -3.84 4.83 7.36
C ILE A 45 -4.14 3.99 8.61
N LYS A 46 -3.95 4.52 9.81
CA LYS A 46 -4.31 3.83 11.06
C LYS A 46 -5.82 3.72 11.20
N ARG A 47 -6.55 4.81 10.94
CA ARG A 47 -8.00 4.83 10.95
C ARG A 47 -8.58 3.89 9.89
N MET A 48 -8.01 3.90 8.69
CA MET A 48 -8.36 2.96 7.62
C MET A 48 -8.19 1.51 8.05
N THR A 49 -7.04 1.17 8.64
CA THR A 49 -6.76 -0.18 9.17
C THR A 49 -7.80 -0.58 10.22
N MET A 50 -8.10 0.30 11.18
CA MET A 50 -9.10 0.04 12.21
C MET A 50 -10.52 -0.13 11.65
N ALA A 51 -10.89 0.65 10.63
CA ALA A 51 -12.19 0.55 9.98
C ALA A 51 -12.37 -0.83 9.30
N ILE A 52 -11.33 -1.31 8.63
CA ILE A 52 -11.32 -2.65 8.03
C ILE A 52 -11.46 -3.73 9.10
N GLN A 53 -10.68 -3.63 10.20
CA GLN A 53 -10.75 -4.57 11.32
C GLN A 53 -12.13 -4.57 11.98
N LYS A 54 -12.73 -3.40 12.19
CA LYS A 54 -14.09 -3.25 12.75
C LYS A 54 -15.16 -3.87 11.85
N ALA A 55 -14.93 -3.91 10.56
CA ALA A 55 -15.79 -4.61 9.60
C ALA A 55 -15.64 -6.14 9.64
N GLY A 56 -14.77 -6.68 10.51
CA GLY A 56 -14.53 -8.11 10.67
C GLY A 56 -13.52 -8.71 9.70
N LEU A 57 -12.70 -7.88 9.04
CA LEU A 57 -11.73 -8.32 8.04
C LEU A 57 -10.29 -8.19 8.57
N PRO A 58 -9.39 -9.12 8.20
CA PRO A 58 -7.99 -9.02 8.59
C PRO A 58 -7.33 -7.83 7.92
N SER A 59 -6.71 -6.97 8.72
CA SER A 59 -5.98 -5.81 8.24
C SER A 59 -4.87 -5.45 9.21
N ARG A 60 -3.75 -5.00 8.68
CA ARG A 60 -2.65 -4.39 9.42
C ARG A 60 -2.02 -3.26 8.64
N LEU A 61 -1.38 -2.36 9.35
CA LEU A 61 -0.57 -1.32 8.74
C LEU A 61 0.72 -1.94 8.21
N SER A 62 1.15 -1.55 7.01
CA SER A 62 2.40 -2.01 6.42
C SER A 62 3.42 -0.88 6.34
N ASN A 63 4.66 -1.20 6.70
CA ASN A 63 5.78 -0.26 6.66
C ASN A 63 6.65 -0.42 5.40
N SER A 64 6.27 -1.30 4.46
CA SER A 64 7.02 -1.49 3.23
C SER A 64 6.11 -1.98 2.10
N ALA A 65 6.04 -1.20 1.03
CA ALA A 65 5.40 -1.60 -0.22
C ALA A 65 6.32 -2.48 -1.11
N GLY A 66 7.48 -2.87 -0.59
CA GLY A 66 8.53 -3.56 -1.33
C GLY A 66 9.42 -2.59 -2.11
N THR A 67 10.01 -3.07 -3.19
CA THR A 67 10.96 -2.32 -4.02
C THR A 67 10.67 -2.45 -5.52
N PHE A 68 9.44 -2.81 -5.88
CA PHE A 68 9.02 -2.98 -7.27
C PHE A 68 7.79 -2.11 -7.58
N VAL A 69 6.89 -2.55 -8.47
CA VAL A 69 5.80 -1.73 -9.04
C VAL A 69 4.95 -1.02 -7.97
N CYS A 70 4.58 -1.70 -6.88
CA CYS A 70 3.73 -1.11 -5.84
C CYS A 70 4.44 0.05 -5.13
N ASN A 71 5.70 -0.15 -4.77
CA ASN A 71 6.54 0.90 -4.18
C ASN A 71 6.76 2.05 -5.17
N HIS A 72 7.06 1.74 -6.43
CA HIS A 72 7.23 2.73 -7.48
C HIS A 72 6.01 3.65 -7.61
N ILE A 73 4.81 3.08 -7.68
CA ILE A 73 3.56 3.85 -7.77
C ILE A 73 3.36 4.72 -6.53
N LEU A 74 3.50 4.15 -5.34
CA LEU A 74 3.33 4.90 -4.08
C LEU A 74 4.34 6.05 -3.98
N TYR A 75 5.61 5.79 -4.32
CA TYR A 75 6.65 6.80 -4.33
C TYR A 75 6.36 7.92 -5.34
N GLN A 76 5.99 7.58 -6.57
CA GLN A 76 5.68 8.57 -7.62
C GLN A 76 4.48 9.45 -7.25
N LEU A 77 3.45 8.90 -6.61
CA LEU A 77 2.32 9.68 -6.11
C LEU A 77 2.78 10.68 -5.04
N GLY A 78 3.66 10.27 -4.13
CA GLY A 78 4.26 11.16 -3.14
C GLY A 78 5.11 12.27 -3.77
N TYR A 79 5.92 11.91 -4.75
CA TYR A 79 6.69 12.89 -5.54
C TYR A 79 5.78 13.92 -6.22
N MET A 80 4.70 13.48 -6.85
CA MET A 80 3.74 14.37 -7.51
C MET A 80 3.03 15.29 -6.50
N ALA A 81 2.66 14.77 -5.33
CA ALA A 81 2.06 15.58 -4.27
C ALA A 81 3.03 16.66 -3.77
N ASP A 82 4.29 16.30 -3.56
CA ASP A 82 5.33 17.22 -3.07
C ASP A 82 5.66 18.33 -4.10
N HIS A 83 5.76 17.98 -5.38
CA HIS A 83 6.26 18.90 -6.41
C HIS A 83 5.17 19.64 -7.19
N PHE A 84 3.99 19.05 -7.37
CA PHE A 84 2.99 19.58 -8.30
C PHE A 84 1.60 19.73 -7.71
N TYR A 85 1.22 18.93 -6.74
CA TYR A 85 -0.15 18.86 -6.25
C TYR A 85 -0.18 18.82 -4.70
N PRO A 86 0.09 19.95 -4.02
CA PRO A 86 0.25 20.00 -2.56
C PRO A 86 -1.00 19.52 -1.78
N ASP A 87 -2.17 19.62 -2.40
CA ASP A 87 -3.44 19.17 -1.79
C ASP A 87 -3.81 17.72 -2.14
N LEU A 88 -2.97 17.01 -2.88
CA LEU A 88 -3.23 15.63 -3.28
C LEU A 88 -3.13 14.69 -2.07
N LEU A 89 -4.22 14.01 -1.74
CA LEU A 89 -4.19 12.87 -0.85
C LEU A 89 -3.76 11.63 -1.62
N PHE A 90 -2.75 10.93 -1.12
CA PHE A 90 -2.22 9.73 -1.79
C PHE A 90 -1.89 8.63 -0.79
N GLY A 91 -1.99 7.41 -1.26
CA GLY A 91 -1.62 6.21 -0.53
C GLY A 91 -1.73 4.97 -1.41
N PHE A 92 -1.47 3.83 -0.82
CA PHE A 92 -1.54 2.53 -1.49
C PHE A 92 -2.08 1.48 -0.52
N ILE A 93 -2.92 0.59 -1.01
CA ILE A 93 -3.45 -0.52 -0.22
C ILE A 93 -3.18 -1.81 -0.98
N HIS A 94 -2.44 -2.73 -0.36
CA HIS A 94 -2.36 -4.10 -0.88
C HIS A 94 -3.58 -4.89 -0.43
N VAL A 95 -4.08 -5.72 -1.32
CA VAL A 95 -5.15 -6.69 -1.05
C VAL A 95 -4.63 -8.11 -1.26
N PRO A 96 -5.23 -9.11 -0.61
CA PRO A 96 -4.92 -10.51 -0.88
C PRO A 96 -5.28 -10.93 -2.32
N LEU A 97 -4.75 -12.07 -2.74
CA LEU A 97 -5.19 -12.73 -3.97
C LEU A 97 -6.66 -13.15 -3.84
N ILE A 98 -7.38 -13.20 -4.94
CA ILE A 98 -8.70 -13.82 -4.96
C ILE A 98 -8.57 -15.35 -5.06
N PRO A 99 -9.59 -16.14 -4.66
CA PRO A 99 -9.51 -17.59 -4.65
C PRO A 99 -9.09 -18.20 -5.99
N GLU A 100 -9.56 -17.65 -7.12
CA GLU A 100 -9.24 -18.10 -8.46
C GLU A 100 -7.76 -18.00 -8.80
N GLN A 101 -7.06 -17.04 -8.21
CA GLN A 101 -5.61 -16.85 -8.40
C GLN A 101 -4.76 -17.83 -7.59
N THR A 102 -5.35 -18.49 -6.59
CA THR A 102 -4.64 -19.41 -5.69
C THR A 102 -4.86 -20.89 -6.00
N ILE A 103 -5.66 -21.23 -7.02
CA ILE A 103 -6.01 -22.63 -7.38
C ILE A 103 -4.75 -23.50 -7.53
N ASN A 104 -3.70 -22.97 -8.16
CA ASN A 104 -2.43 -23.68 -8.38
C ASN A 104 -1.37 -23.34 -7.33
N HIS A 105 -1.73 -22.61 -6.26
CA HIS A 105 -0.83 -22.12 -5.23
C HIS A 105 -1.44 -22.35 -3.85
N SER A 106 -1.66 -23.60 -3.46
CA SER A 106 -2.39 -24.03 -2.26
C SER A 106 -1.84 -23.48 -0.92
N GLN A 107 -0.62 -22.95 -0.92
CA GLN A 107 0.00 -22.34 0.26
C GLN A 107 -0.23 -20.81 0.34
N GLN A 108 -0.87 -20.23 -0.66
CA GLN A 108 -1.15 -18.79 -0.67
C GLN A 108 -2.55 -18.50 -0.11
N SER A 109 -2.61 -17.54 0.78
CA SER A 109 -3.89 -17.06 1.31
C SER A 109 -4.66 -16.29 0.24
N SER A 110 -5.97 -16.41 0.27
CA SER A 110 -6.89 -15.66 -0.59
C SER A 110 -7.99 -14.98 0.23
N MET A 111 -8.64 -14.00 -0.38
CA MET A 111 -9.80 -13.31 0.17
C MET A 111 -10.84 -13.17 -0.93
N SER A 112 -12.14 -13.32 -0.61
CA SER A 112 -13.21 -13.15 -1.60
C SER A 112 -13.24 -11.73 -2.15
N VAL A 113 -13.73 -11.56 -3.38
CA VAL A 113 -13.90 -10.22 -3.97
C VAL A 113 -14.85 -9.37 -3.10
N GLU A 114 -15.92 -9.99 -2.56
CA GLU A 114 -16.88 -9.31 -1.69
C GLU A 114 -16.21 -8.76 -0.43
N ASP A 115 -15.34 -9.54 0.21
CA ASP A 115 -14.62 -9.10 1.40
C ASP A 115 -13.58 -8.00 1.07
N ILE A 116 -12.89 -8.12 -0.04
CA ILE A 116 -11.96 -7.08 -0.52
C ILE A 116 -12.73 -5.77 -0.76
N VAL A 117 -13.86 -5.82 -1.48
CA VAL A 117 -14.70 -4.65 -1.74
C VAL A 117 -15.23 -4.04 -0.44
N LYS A 118 -15.72 -4.88 0.49
CA LYS A 118 -16.16 -4.44 1.82
C LYS A 118 -15.04 -3.72 2.57
N GLY A 119 -13.85 -4.31 2.62
CA GLY A 119 -12.70 -3.74 3.32
C GLY A 119 -12.23 -2.42 2.72
N LEU A 120 -12.14 -2.33 1.39
CA LEU A 120 -11.79 -1.09 0.69
C LEU A 120 -12.84 -0.01 0.88
N THR A 121 -14.13 -0.36 0.87
CA THR A 121 -15.22 0.58 1.10
C THR A 121 -15.11 1.20 2.49
N GLU A 122 -14.87 0.40 3.53
CA GLU A 122 -14.72 0.91 4.90
C GLU A 122 -13.43 1.73 5.08
N ALA A 123 -12.35 1.35 4.41
CA ALA A 123 -11.13 2.14 4.37
C ALA A 123 -11.36 3.52 3.74
N ILE A 124 -12.05 3.58 2.60
CA ILE A 124 -12.36 4.84 1.90
C ILE A 124 -13.28 5.72 2.75
N LYS A 125 -14.30 5.17 3.37
CA LYS A 125 -15.19 5.91 4.29
C LYS A 125 -14.47 6.50 5.50
N ALA A 126 -13.36 5.89 5.90
CA ALA A 126 -12.53 6.38 7.00
C ALA A 126 -11.63 7.56 6.60
N ILE A 127 -11.51 7.85 5.29
CA ILE A 127 -10.77 9.03 4.81
C ILE A 127 -11.66 10.24 5.05
N ASP A 128 -11.28 11.02 6.05
CA ASP A 128 -11.80 12.35 6.28
C ASP A 128 -10.62 13.32 6.42
N PHE A 129 -10.88 14.60 6.46
CA PHE A 129 -9.85 15.63 6.55
C PHE A 129 -9.36 15.88 7.98
N VAL A 130 -9.60 14.95 8.89
CA VAL A 130 -9.16 14.99 10.28
C VAL A 130 -7.84 14.24 10.43
N GLU A 131 -6.99 14.65 11.39
CA GLU A 131 -5.75 13.95 11.73
C GLU A 131 -5.98 12.45 12.01
N ASP A 132 -5.01 11.63 11.61
CA ASP A 132 -5.04 10.18 11.85
C ASP A 132 -4.99 9.84 13.35
N ASN A 133 -5.43 8.65 13.71
CA ASN A 133 -5.46 8.19 15.09
C ASN A 133 -4.05 8.05 15.68
N LYS A 134 -3.84 8.65 16.84
CA LYS A 134 -2.59 8.52 17.61
C LYS A 134 -2.60 7.25 18.46
N ILE A 135 -2.58 6.10 17.79
CA ILE A 135 -2.52 4.77 18.42
C ILE A 135 -1.28 4.00 17.95
N ALA A 136 -0.82 3.07 18.77
CA ALA A 136 0.31 2.23 18.43
C ALA A 136 -0.16 1.07 17.52
N LEU A 137 0.18 1.12 16.25
CA LEU A 137 0.01 0.04 15.28
C LEU A 137 1.37 -0.29 14.61
N GLY A 138 2.47 -0.03 15.32
CA GLY A 138 3.81 -0.38 14.85
C GLY A 138 4.07 -1.88 14.94
N GLU A 139 4.91 -2.39 14.04
CA GLU A 139 5.38 -3.77 14.08
C GLU A 139 6.48 -3.91 15.15
N ILE A 140 6.42 -5.02 15.89
CA ILE A 140 7.53 -5.51 16.74
C ILE A 140 8.21 -6.60 15.91
N GLN A 141 9.48 -6.43 15.61
CA GLN A 141 10.30 -7.45 14.97
C GLN A 141 10.91 -8.39 16.01
#